data_0339c97f4d631c9cb02ebccefbae0d77
#
_entry.id   0339c97f4d631c9cb02ebccefbae0d77
#
_cell.length_a   1.000
_cell.length_b   1.000
_cell.length_c   1.000
_cell.angle_alpha   90.00
_cell.angle_beta   90.00
_cell.angle_gamma   90.00
#
_symmetry.space_group_name_H-M   'P 1'
#
loop_
_entity.id
_entity.type
_entity.pdbx_description
1 polymer ?
#
loop_
_entity_poly.entity_id
_entity_poly.type
_entity_poly.pdbx_seq_one_letter_code
_entity_poly.pdbx_strand_id
1 'polypeptide(L)'
;GPKLIEYNCRFGDPECQVLMFQLRDDLAHMLWLCATGRLPELDRDSPEFEVGTALTVVMAARGYPGTPAKGGRIGALDMAEADGAKIFHAGTALAE
;
A
#
# COMPACT_ATOMS: atom_id res chain seq x y z
N GLY A 1 -8.00 0.22 -30.29
CA GLY A 1 -8.05 -0.89 -29.34
C GLY A 1 -7.13 -0.63 -28.14
N PRO A 2 -7.19 -1.46 -27.08
CA PRO A 2 -6.34 -1.31 -25.90
C PRO A 2 -4.85 -1.44 -26.28
N LYS A 3 -4.01 -0.69 -25.58
CA LYS A 3 -2.56 -0.76 -25.75
C LYS A 3 -1.92 -1.13 -24.43
N LEU A 4 -0.99 -2.08 -24.48
CA LEU A 4 -0.18 -2.41 -23.33
C LEU A 4 0.83 -1.27 -23.10
N ILE A 5 0.89 -0.74 -21.89
CA ILE A 5 1.82 0.31 -21.49
C ILE A 5 2.99 -0.30 -20.72
N GLU A 6 2.71 -1.11 -19.68
CA GLU A 6 3.72 -1.79 -18.89
C GLU A 6 3.15 -3.02 -18.16
N TYR A 7 4.03 -3.88 -17.68
CA TYR A 7 3.74 -4.91 -16.69
C TYR A 7 4.45 -4.60 -15.38
N ASN A 8 3.71 -4.55 -14.27
CA ASN A 8 4.31 -4.54 -12.94
C ASN A 8 4.65 -5.98 -12.53
N CYS A 9 5.93 -6.25 -12.30
CA CYS A 9 6.40 -7.55 -11.78
C CYS A 9 6.51 -7.56 -10.24
N ARG A 10 5.95 -6.58 -9.58
CA ARG A 10 5.84 -6.36 -8.13
C ARG A 10 4.55 -5.62 -7.84
N PHE A 11 4.22 -5.43 -6.56
CA PHE A 11 3.09 -4.56 -6.22
C PHE A 11 3.28 -3.14 -6.77
N GLY A 12 2.22 -2.55 -7.30
CA GLY A 12 2.22 -1.17 -7.77
C GLY A 12 2.36 -0.18 -6.60
N ASP A 13 2.79 1.03 -6.92
CA ASP A 13 2.82 2.16 -5.99
C ASP A 13 1.93 3.27 -6.58
N PRO A 14 0.89 3.71 -5.88
CA PRO A 14 0.46 3.41 -4.50
C PRO A 14 -0.55 2.24 -4.38
N GLU A 15 -0.62 1.32 -5.31
CA GLU A 15 -1.55 0.19 -5.33
C GLU A 15 -1.35 -0.73 -4.11
N CYS A 16 -0.11 -0.96 -3.70
CA CYS A 16 0.23 -1.84 -2.57
C CYS A 16 -0.49 -1.42 -1.29
N GLN A 17 -0.56 -0.14 -1.00
CA GLN A 17 -1.21 0.38 0.20
C GLN A 17 -2.70 0.03 0.23
N VAL A 18 -3.38 0.14 -0.91
CA VAL A 18 -4.81 -0.21 -1.03
C VAL A 18 -5.03 -1.70 -0.81
N LEU A 19 -4.21 -2.53 -1.45
CA LEU A 19 -4.28 -3.98 -1.32
C LEU A 19 -4.03 -4.44 0.12
N MET A 20 -2.97 -3.92 0.75
CA MET A 20 -2.62 -4.28 2.13
C MET A 20 -3.66 -3.79 3.14
N PHE A 21 -4.31 -2.66 2.88
CA PHE A 21 -5.36 -2.15 3.74
C PHE A 21 -6.61 -3.04 3.73
N GLN A 22 -6.91 -3.68 2.61
CA GLN A 22 -8.08 -4.55 2.47
C GLN A 22 -7.77 -6.04 2.72
N LEU A 23 -6.52 -6.45 2.70
CA LEU A 23 -6.14 -7.85 2.86
C LEU A 23 -6.45 -8.34 4.29
N ARG A 24 -7.22 -9.42 4.41
CA ARG A 24 -7.56 -10.08 5.68
C ARG A 24 -6.61 -11.22 6.02
N ASP A 25 -5.90 -11.71 5.02
CA ASP A 25 -4.97 -12.83 5.17
C ASP A 25 -3.62 -12.40 5.72
N ASP A 26 -2.91 -13.35 6.31
CA ASP A 26 -1.50 -13.18 6.62
C ASP A 26 -0.66 -13.23 5.34
N LEU A 27 -0.25 -12.05 4.87
CA LEU A 27 0.58 -11.91 3.67
C LEU A 27 1.90 -12.68 3.79
N ALA A 28 2.55 -12.67 4.96
CA ALA A 28 3.83 -13.33 5.15
C ALA A 28 3.68 -14.84 4.99
N HIS A 29 2.61 -15.42 5.53
CA HIS A 29 2.29 -16.82 5.36
C HIS A 29 2.03 -17.17 3.89
N MET A 30 1.23 -16.38 3.18
CA MET A 30 0.97 -16.60 1.75
C MET A 30 2.24 -16.53 0.90
N LEU A 31 3.09 -15.54 1.14
CA LEU A 31 4.37 -15.39 0.43
C LEU A 31 5.31 -16.57 0.73
N TRP A 32 5.33 -17.06 1.96
CA TRP A 32 6.10 -18.25 2.34
C TRP A 32 5.61 -19.49 1.62
N LEU A 33 4.29 -19.71 1.55
CA LEU A 33 3.71 -20.82 0.80
C LEU A 33 4.05 -20.74 -0.71
N CYS A 34 3.97 -19.54 -1.28
CA CYS A 34 4.40 -19.31 -2.66
C CYS A 34 5.87 -19.67 -2.87
N ALA A 35 6.75 -19.15 -2.01
CA ALA A 35 8.20 -19.35 -2.13
C ALA A 35 8.63 -20.81 -1.94
N THR A 36 7.85 -21.58 -1.20
CA THR A 36 8.12 -23.03 -0.94
C THR A 36 7.35 -23.97 -1.86
N GLY A 37 6.59 -23.44 -2.82
CA GLY A 37 5.77 -24.26 -3.73
C GLY A 37 4.58 -24.95 -3.05
N ARG A 38 4.13 -24.44 -1.92
CA ARG A 38 3.09 -25.02 -1.07
C ARG A 38 1.77 -24.22 -1.11
N LEU A 39 1.58 -23.37 -2.09
CA LEU A 39 0.38 -22.55 -2.23
C LEU A 39 -0.94 -23.37 -2.19
N PRO A 40 -1.01 -24.62 -2.70
CA PRO A 40 -2.19 -25.48 -2.58
C PRO A 40 -2.58 -25.83 -1.12
N GLU A 41 -1.73 -25.55 -0.14
CA GLU A 41 -2.06 -25.73 1.28
C GLU A 41 -2.94 -24.61 1.85
N LEU A 42 -3.10 -23.51 1.12
CA LEU A 42 -4.19 -22.59 1.39
C LEU A 42 -5.51 -23.30 1.11
N ASP A 43 -6.39 -23.36 2.09
CA ASP A 43 -7.69 -24.04 2.00
C ASP A 43 -8.71 -23.23 1.17
N ARG A 44 -8.22 -22.49 0.16
CA ARG A 44 -9.03 -21.69 -0.76
C ARG A 44 -8.23 -21.23 -1.99
N ASP A 45 -8.97 -20.90 -3.04
CA ASP A 45 -8.41 -20.56 -4.36
C ASP A 45 -7.90 -19.11 -4.47
N SER A 46 -8.19 -18.24 -3.50
CA SER A 46 -7.83 -16.81 -3.56
C SER A 46 -7.66 -16.17 -2.19
N PRO A 47 -6.86 -15.09 -2.09
CA PRO A 47 -6.77 -14.27 -0.88
C PRO A 47 -8.14 -13.68 -0.50
N GLU A 48 -8.35 -13.49 0.79
CA GLU A 48 -9.54 -12.87 1.34
C GLU A 48 -9.32 -11.37 1.54
N PHE A 49 -10.25 -10.57 1.05
CA PHE A 49 -10.24 -9.11 1.19
C PHE A 49 -11.49 -8.62 1.92
N GLU A 50 -11.37 -7.47 2.59
CA GLU A 50 -12.52 -6.76 3.14
C GLU A 50 -13.49 -6.38 2.04
N VAL A 51 -14.78 -6.47 2.35
CA VAL A 51 -15.84 -6.06 1.43
C VAL A 51 -15.96 -4.54 1.47
N GLY A 52 -15.75 -3.91 0.34
CA GLY A 52 -15.86 -2.46 0.23
C GLY A 52 -14.89 -1.87 -0.79
N THR A 53 -14.82 -0.55 -0.77
CA THR A 53 -13.90 0.21 -1.63
C THR A 53 -12.80 0.83 -0.77
N ALA A 54 -11.55 0.62 -1.12
CA ALA A 54 -10.43 1.34 -0.53
C ALA A 54 -9.88 2.36 -1.54
N LEU A 55 -9.45 3.49 -1.01
CA LEU A 55 -8.85 4.58 -1.78
C LEU A 55 -7.56 5.00 -1.11
N THR A 56 -6.52 5.25 -1.89
CA THR A 56 -5.30 5.90 -1.41
C THR A 56 -5.08 7.24 -2.10
N VAL A 57 -4.56 8.20 -1.34
CA VAL A 57 -4.19 9.52 -1.84
C VAL A 57 -2.74 9.78 -1.48
N VAL A 58 -1.89 9.98 -2.48
CA VAL A 58 -0.48 10.32 -2.25
C VAL A 58 -0.36 11.81 -1.98
N MET A 59 0.14 12.16 -0.81
CA MET A 59 0.49 13.52 -0.44
C MET A 59 2.00 13.71 -0.60
N ALA A 60 2.39 14.63 -1.47
CA ALA A 60 3.79 14.87 -1.78
C ALA A 60 4.23 16.28 -1.39
N ALA A 61 5.52 16.44 -1.07
CA ALA A 61 6.12 17.73 -0.83
C ALA A 61 6.11 18.61 -2.10
N ARG A 62 6.06 19.92 -1.91
CA ARG A 62 6.15 20.87 -3.03
C ARG A 62 7.41 20.61 -3.86
N GLY A 63 7.26 20.54 -5.18
CA GLY A 63 8.35 20.29 -6.11
C GLY A 63 8.51 18.83 -6.54
N TYR A 64 7.79 17.90 -5.91
CA TYR A 64 7.75 16.51 -6.38
C TYR A 64 7.07 16.42 -7.78
N PRO A 65 7.56 15.58 -8.73
CA PRO A 65 8.65 14.61 -8.62
C PRO A 65 10.06 15.17 -8.94
N GLY A 66 10.21 16.46 -9.13
CA GLY A 66 11.51 17.10 -9.37
C GLY A 66 12.36 17.18 -8.09
N THR A 67 12.67 18.41 -7.63
CA THR A 67 13.40 18.61 -6.37
C THR A 67 12.42 18.94 -5.23
N PRO A 68 12.06 17.98 -4.37
CA PRO A 68 11.08 18.20 -3.32
C PRO A 68 11.61 19.13 -2.24
N ALA A 69 10.76 20.03 -1.75
CA ALA A 69 11.06 20.83 -0.57
C ALA A 69 11.19 19.92 0.66
N LYS A 70 12.24 20.14 1.46
CA LYS A 70 12.51 19.38 2.68
C LYS A 70 12.03 20.12 3.92
N GLY A 71 11.82 19.38 5.01
CA GLY A 71 11.47 19.94 6.32
C GLY A 71 10.05 20.45 6.45
N GLY A 72 9.17 20.13 5.51
CA GLY A 72 7.74 20.41 5.64
C GLY A 72 7.12 19.64 6.80
N ARG A 73 6.39 20.33 7.67
CA ARG A 73 5.71 19.69 8.81
C ARG A 73 4.47 18.95 8.33
N ILE A 74 4.32 17.70 8.78
CA ILE A 74 3.11 16.92 8.63
C ILE A 74 2.36 16.96 9.97
N GLY A 75 1.10 17.36 9.94
CA GLY A 75 0.28 17.48 11.14
C GLY A 75 -1.06 16.76 11.00
N ALA A 76 -1.83 16.75 12.07
CA ALA A 76 -3.18 16.18 12.14
C ALA A 76 -3.25 14.66 11.79
N LEU A 77 -2.18 13.91 12.04
CA LEU A 77 -2.11 12.49 11.74
C LEU A 77 -3.17 11.71 12.55
N ASP A 78 -3.24 11.97 13.85
CA ASP A 78 -4.22 11.31 14.74
C ASP A 78 -5.67 11.59 14.30
N MET A 79 -5.94 12.80 13.82
CA MET A 79 -7.27 13.14 13.31
C MET A 79 -7.60 12.40 12.03
N ALA A 80 -6.62 12.23 11.14
CA ALA A 80 -6.83 11.50 9.89
C ALA A 80 -7.06 10.01 10.14
N GLU A 81 -6.41 9.42 11.14
CA GLU A 81 -6.60 8.00 11.50
C GLU A 81 -7.86 7.74 12.35
N ALA A 82 -8.40 8.75 13.03
CA ALA A 82 -9.59 8.61 13.87
C ALA A 82 -10.85 8.18 13.10
N ASP A 83 -10.93 8.53 11.82
CA ASP A 83 -12.05 8.16 10.94
C ASP A 83 -11.80 6.83 10.17
N GLY A 84 -10.82 6.04 10.61
CA GLY A 84 -10.51 4.73 10.02
C GLY A 84 -9.56 4.77 8.83
N ALA A 85 -8.99 5.93 8.51
CA ALA A 85 -7.91 6.00 7.54
C ALA A 85 -6.62 5.40 8.11
N LYS A 86 -5.73 4.95 7.23
CA LYS A 86 -4.38 4.51 7.59
C LYS A 86 -3.34 5.37 6.89
N ILE A 87 -2.36 5.84 7.64
CA ILE A 87 -1.27 6.65 7.10
C ILE A 87 -0.05 5.76 6.87
N PHE A 88 0.43 5.76 5.64
CA PHE A 88 1.66 5.07 5.24
C PHE A 88 2.76 6.11 5.03
N HIS A 89 3.79 6.03 5.83
CA HIS A 89 4.93 6.92 5.74
C HIS A 89 5.94 6.41 4.70
N ALA A 90 6.40 7.31 3.82
CA ALA A 90 7.44 7.03 2.84
C ALA A 90 8.67 7.91 3.09
N GLY A 91 8.80 9.05 2.42
CA GLY A 91 9.92 9.96 2.59
C GLY A 91 9.82 10.91 3.80
N THR A 92 9.37 10.41 4.95
CA THR A 92 9.16 11.19 6.17
C THR A 92 10.19 10.85 7.25
N ALA A 93 10.39 11.75 8.19
CA ALA A 93 11.25 11.54 9.36
C ALA A 93 10.61 12.18 10.60
N LEU A 94 10.94 11.65 11.77
CA LEU A 94 10.64 12.33 13.03
C LEU A 94 11.59 13.53 13.18
N ALA A 95 11.05 14.68 13.59
CA ALA A 95 11.86 15.80 14.02
C ALA A 95 12.24 15.58 15.50
N GLU A 96 13.52 15.79 15.79
CA GLU A 96 14.03 15.87 17.18
C GLU A 96 13.58 17.17 17.83
#